data_516972c56e8eb5bb54e0b0c5ce520690
#
_entry.id   516972c56e8eb5bb54e0b0c5ce520690
#
_cell.length_a   1.000
_cell.length_b   1.000
_cell.length_c   1.000
_cell.angle_alpha   90.00
_cell.angle_beta   90.00
_cell.angle_gamma   90.00
#
_symmetry.space_group_name_H-M   'P 1'
#
loop_
_entity.id
_entity.type
_entity.pdbx_description
1 polymer ?
#
loop_
_entity_poly.entity_id
_entity_poly.type
_entity_poly.pdbx_seq_one_letter_code
_entity_poly.pdbx_strand_id
1 'polypeptide(L)'
;FILGALFLGKKFAMTTLVSTFVYPFFLRIGEMLSTRVGVLTTDPMLCTVFAGLLIGAGIGLVIQAGASTGGMDIPPLIIHKKTGLPVAAMLYGFDVLILLLQISISDRQQVLYGILLVCIYSYTLEKLLVAGKSKVQIKIISEKYEEINKQIATQFDRGTTLFEVEGGYTRKEMYAILTVVNQRELFAINEMVQEIDPDAFIMIGQVKEVRGRGFTKGKKYE
;
A
#
# COMPACT_ATOMS: atom_id res chain seq x y z
N PHE A 1 -11.22 -21.39 3.10
CA PHE A 1 -10.20 -21.46 4.15
C PHE A 1 -9.11 -22.51 3.83
N ILE A 2 -9.46 -23.77 3.54
CA ILE A 2 -8.51 -24.88 3.24
C ILE A 2 -7.59 -24.48 2.07
N LEU A 3 -8.12 -23.95 0.98
CA LEU A 3 -7.35 -23.45 -0.15
C LEU A 3 -6.38 -22.34 0.27
N GLY A 4 -6.82 -21.40 1.09
CA GLY A 4 -5.97 -20.34 1.64
C GLY A 4 -4.80 -20.89 2.47
N ALA A 5 -5.07 -21.86 3.34
CA ALA A 5 -4.06 -22.52 4.14
C ALA A 5 -3.01 -23.26 3.29
N LEU A 6 -3.46 -23.94 2.25
CA LEU A 6 -2.60 -24.75 1.37
C LEU A 6 -1.70 -23.88 0.47
N PHE A 7 -2.25 -22.81 -0.11
CA PHE A 7 -1.54 -21.97 -1.08
C PHE A 7 -0.85 -20.75 -0.45
N LEU A 8 -1.43 -20.14 0.59
CA LEU A 8 -0.89 -18.92 1.21
C LEU A 8 -0.10 -19.19 2.49
N GLY A 9 -0.23 -20.38 3.06
CA GLY A 9 0.57 -20.87 4.17
C GLY A 9 -0.09 -20.74 5.54
N LYS A 10 0.53 -21.38 6.56
CA LYS A 10 -0.02 -21.50 7.91
C LYS A 10 -0.25 -20.18 8.62
N LYS A 11 0.65 -19.19 8.45
CA LYS A 11 0.51 -17.86 9.07
C LYS A 11 -0.73 -17.15 8.55
N PHE A 12 -0.95 -17.17 7.24
CA PHE A 12 -2.15 -16.61 6.61
C PHE A 12 -3.43 -17.30 7.12
N ALA A 13 -3.42 -18.63 7.20
CA ALA A 13 -4.56 -19.39 7.70
C ALA A 13 -4.91 -19.00 9.14
N MET A 14 -3.93 -18.87 10.02
CA MET A 14 -4.14 -18.49 11.42
C MET A 14 -4.71 -17.07 11.55
N THR A 15 -4.14 -16.11 10.83
CA THR A 15 -4.65 -14.72 10.86
C THR A 15 -6.06 -14.63 10.26
N THR A 16 -6.35 -15.37 9.20
CA THR A 16 -7.70 -15.44 8.59
C THR A 16 -8.69 -16.10 9.54
N LEU A 17 -8.30 -17.14 10.27
CA LEU A 17 -9.14 -17.77 11.29
C LEU A 17 -9.55 -16.74 12.36
N VAL A 18 -8.58 -15.99 12.90
CA VAL A 18 -8.86 -14.92 13.87
C VAL A 18 -9.83 -13.90 13.27
N SER A 19 -9.59 -13.44 12.04
CA SER A 19 -10.47 -12.50 11.34
C SER A 19 -11.90 -13.01 11.22
N THR A 20 -12.08 -14.30 10.92
CA THR A 20 -13.40 -14.93 10.76
C THR A 20 -14.22 -14.91 12.07
N PHE A 21 -13.55 -15.02 13.23
CA PHE A 21 -14.24 -14.92 14.52
C PHE A 21 -14.43 -13.46 14.98
N VAL A 22 -13.48 -12.60 14.69
CA VAL A 22 -13.52 -11.18 15.09
C VAL A 22 -14.57 -10.41 14.29
N TYR A 23 -14.76 -10.73 13.01
CA TYR A 23 -15.70 -10.04 12.12
C TYR A 23 -17.15 -10.04 12.65
N PRO A 24 -17.78 -11.18 13.01
CA PRO A 24 -19.14 -11.18 13.54
C PRO A 24 -19.27 -10.42 14.87
N PHE A 25 -18.24 -10.41 15.70
CA PHE A 25 -18.21 -9.64 16.95
C PHE A 25 -18.30 -8.14 16.70
N PHE A 26 -17.46 -7.61 15.80
CA PHE A 26 -17.51 -6.19 15.44
C PHE A 26 -18.76 -5.82 14.65
N LEU A 27 -19.32 -6.75 13.85
CA LEU A 27 -20.59 -6.54 13.17
C LEU A 27 -21.71 -6.29 14.19
N ARG A 28 -21.81 -7.11 15.24
CA ARG A 28 -22.78 -6.89 16.32
C ARG A 28 -22.61 -5.57 17.06
N ILE A 29 -21.36 -5.16 17.30
CA ILE A 29 -21.08 -3.83 17.90
C ILE A 29 -21.59 -2.74 16.96
N GLY A 30 -21.35 -2.84 15.66
CA GLY A 30 -21.85 -1.90 14.66
C GLY A 30 -23.37 -1.82 14.61
N GLU A 31 -24.07 -2.96 14.67
CA GLU A 31 -25.52 -3.03 14.76
C GLU A 31 -26.07 -2.36 16.05
N MET A 32 -25.45 -2.64 17.20
CA MET A 32 -25.84 -2.00 18.46
C MET A 32 -25.59 -0.49 18.43
N LEU A 33 -24.52 -0.04 17.79
CA LEU A 33 -24.22 1.38 17.65
C LEU A 33 -25.24 2.06 16.72
N SER A 34 -25.57 1.42 15.61
CA SER A 34 -26.56 1.89 14.64
C SER A 34 -27.95 2.06 15.27
N THR A 35 -28.35 1.16 16.16
CA THR A 35 -29.64 1.29 16.87
C THR A 35 -29.65 2.47 17.87
N ARG A 36 -28.50 2.88 18.39
CA ARG A 36 -28.37 4.02 19.31
C ARG A 36 -28.24 5.37 18.60
N VAL A 37 -27.46 5.40 17.53
CA VAL A 37 -27.15 6.63 16.76
C VAL A 37 -28.25 6.95 15.76
N GLY A 38 -29.04 5.95 15.36
CA GLY A 38 -30.05 6.06 14.32
C GLY A 38 -29.45 5.96 12.91
N VAL A 39 -30.31 6.08 11.90
CA VAL A 39 -29.90 6.04 10.48
C VAL A 39 -29.25 7.37 10.12
N LEU A 40 -27.97 7.36 9.75
CA LEU A 40 -27.21 8.55 9.37
C LEU A 40 -27.74 9.19 8.07
N THR A 41 -28.19 8.36 7.14
CA THR A 41 -28.78 8.81 5.87
C THR A 41 -29.68 7.72 5.29
N THR A 42 -30.74 8.16 4.62
CA THR A 42 -31.63 7.28 3.83
C THR A 42 -31.34 7.37 2.32
N ASP A 43 -30.38 8.21 1.93
CA ASP A 43 -29.97 8.37 0.53
C ASP A 43 -29.10 7.17 0.11
N PRO A 44 -29.57 6.34 -0.85
CA PRO A 44 -28.82 5.17 -1.31
C PRO A 44 -27.46 5.51 -1.91
N MET A 45 -27.33 6.68 -2.55
CA MET A 45 -26.07 7.11 -3.16
C MET A 45 -25.02 7.41 -2.09
N LEU A 46 -25.39 8.19 -1.06
CA LEU A 46 -24.50 8.47 0.07
C LEU A 46 -24.12 7.18 0.81
N CYS A 47 -25.10 6.30 1.06
CA CYS A 47 -24.82 4.99 1.65
C CYS A 47 -23.79 4.20 0.84
N THR A 48 -23.95 4.16 -0.49
CA THR A 48 -23.03 3.44 -1.39
C THR A 48 -21.62 4.00 -1.33
N VAL A 49 -21.48 5.34 -1.34
CA VAL A 49 -20.17 6.00 -1.27
C VAL A 49 -19.46 5.68 0.04
N PHE A 50 -20.13 5.91 1.17
CA PHE A 50 -19.52 5.66 2.49
C PHE A 50 -19.25 4.18 2.73
N ALA A 51 -20.16 3.29 2.31
CA ALA A 51 -19.94 1.86 2.39
C ALA A 51 -18.72 1.42 1.57
N GLY A 52 -18.58 1.93 0.33
CA GLY A 52 -17.42 1.64 -0.51
C GLY A 52 -16.09 2.08 0.12
N LEU A 53 -16.05 3.28 0.69
CA LEU A 53 -14.87 3.78 1.40
C LEU A 53 -14.52 2.92 2.61
N LEU A 54 -15.49 2.61 3.46
CA LEU A 54 -15.26 1.84 4.70
C LEU A 54 -14.93 0.38 4.41
N ILE A 55 -15.60 -0.26 3.45
CA ILE A 55 -15.32 -1.64 3.04
C ILE A 55 -13.92 -1.71 2.42
N GLY A 56 -13.58 -0.80 1.50
CA GLY A 56 -12.26 -0.75 0.88
C GLY A 56 -11.15 -0.54 1.90
N ALA A 57 -11.38 0.35 2.87
CA ALA A 57 -10.43 0.57 3.96
C ALA A 57 -10.29 -0.68 4.85
N GLY A 58 -11.39 -1.30 5.26
CA GLY A 58 -11.39 -2.50 6.09
C GLY A 58 -10.67 -3.68 5.44
N ILE A 59 -11.04 -4.01 4.20
CA ILE A 59 -10.40 -5.10 3.45
C ILE A 59 -8.92 -4.79 3.21
N GLY A 60 -8.59 -3.54 2.87
CA GLY A 60 -7.21 -3.12 2.67
C GLY A 60 -6.33 -3.32 3.89
N LEU A 61 -6.80 -2.95 5.07
CA LEU A 61 -6.09 -3.15 6.33
C LEU A 61 -5.90 -4.64 6.67
N VAL A 62 -6.94 -5.45 6.47
CA VAL A 62 -6.87 -6.91 6.69
C VAL A 62 -5.84 -7.56 5.78
N ILE A 63 -5.83 -7.21 4.49
CA ILE A 63 -4.87 -7.74 3.53
C ILE A 63 -3.44 -7.24 3.83
N GLN A 64 -3.26 -5.99 4.22
CA GLN A 64 -1.95 -5.47 4.67
C GLN A 64 -1.41 -6.22 5.88
N ALA A 65 -2.28 -6.63 6.80
CA ALA A 65 -1.91 -7.46 7.94
C ALA A 65 -1.55 -8.92 7.56
N GLY A 66 -1.67 -9.28 6.27
CA GLY A 66 -1.39 -10.62 5.77
C GLY A 66 -2.51 -11.63 6.09
N ALA A 67 -3.75 -11.14 6.21
CA ALA A 67 -4.94 -11.92 6.48
C ALA A 67 -5.97 -11.77 5.34
N SER A 68 -7.09 -12.45 5.47
CA SER A 68 -8.28 -12.34 4.63
C SER A 68 -9.51 -12.25 5.52
N THR A 69 -10.61 -11.74 5.01
CA THR A 69 -11.89 -11.77 5.70
C THR A 69 -12.50 -13.18 5.76
N GLY A 70 -11.88 -14.14 5.06
CA GLY A 70 -12.30 -15.54 5.02
C GLY A 70 -13.37 -15.86 3.95
N GLY A 71 -13.63 -14.90 3.07
CA GLY A 71 -14.64 -14.98 2.02
C GLY A 71 -14.07 -15.15 0.60
N MET A 72 -14.74 -14.48 -0.35
CA MET A 72 -14.39 -14.49 -1.79
C MET A 72 -13.08 -13.75 -2.12
N ASP A 73 -12.42 -13.14 -1.14
CA ASP A 73 -11.12 -12.52 -1.26
C ASP A 73 -9.93 -13.53 -1.31
N ILE A 74 -10.16 -14.78 -0.89
CA ILE A 74 -9.12 -15.83 -0.90
C ILE A 74 -8.69 -16.22 -2.32
N PRO A 75 -9.57 -16.52 -3.30
CA PRO A 75 -9.18 -16.85 -4.67
C PRO A 75 -8.32 -15.76 -5.34
N PRO A 76 -8.68 -14.46 -5.30
CA PRO A 76 -7.84 -13.37 -5.79
C PRO A 76 -6.45 -13.35 -5.19
N LEU A 77 -6.32 -13.58 -3.88
CA LEU A 77 -5.03 -13.60 -3.19
C LEU A 77 -4.14 -14.79 -3.63
N ILE A 78 -4.75 -15.94 -3.91
CA ILE A 78 -4.02 -17.11 -4.44
C ILE A 78 -3.51 -16.83 -5.85
N ILE A 79 -4.35 -16.22 -6.71
CA ILE A 79 -3.97 -15.84 -8.07
C ILE A 79 -2.85 -14.80 -8.03
N HIS A 80 -2.99 -13.77 -7.19
CA HIS A 80 -1.94 -12.77 -6.98
C HIS A 80 -0.59 -13.43 -6.63
N LYS A 81 -0.58 -14.38 -5.69
CA LYS A 81 0.65 -15.07 -5.29
C LYS A 81 1.29 -15.86 -6.42
N LYS A 82 0.49 -16.42 -7.34
CA LYS A 82 0.99 -17.22 -8.48
C LYS A 82 1.41 -16.37 -9.68
N THR A 83 0.67 -15.28 -9.95
CA THR A 83 0.83 -14.50 -11.17
C THR A 83 1.57 -13.17 -10.95
N GLY A 84 1.61 -12.68 -9.70
CA GLY A 84 2.14 -11.35 -9.38
C GLY A 84 1.22 -10.18 -9.76
N LEU A 85 0.03 -10.45 -10.30
CA LEU A 85 -0.94 -9.41 -10.67
C LEU A 85 -1.42 -8.66 -9.42
N PRO A 86 -1.78 -7.36 -9.51
CA PRO A 86 -2.24 -6.58 -8.36
C PRO A 86 -3.47 -7.20 -7.69
N VAL A 87 -3.47 -7.29 -6.36
CA VAL A 87 -4.58 -7.86 -5.58
C VAL A 87 -5.90 -7.15 -5.87
N ALA A 88 -5.88 -5.81 -5.92
CA ALA A 88 -7.06 -5.01 -6.21
C ALA A 88 -7.68 -5.35 -7.57
N ALA A 89 -6.84 -5.53 -8.61
CA ALA A 89 -7.32 -5.91 -9.94
C ALA A 89 -7.97 -7.30 -9.95
N MET A 90 -7.43 -8.24 -9.17
CA MET A 90 -8.01 -9.59 -9.06
C MET A 90 -9.35 -9.55 -8.32
N LEU A 91 -9.45 -8.82 -7.22
CA LEU A 91 -10.70 -8.61 -6.49
C LEU A 91 -11.75 -7.97 -7.39
N TYR A 92 -11.40 -6.88 -8.07
CA TYR A 92 -12.28 -6.21 -9.02
C TYR A 92 -12.81 -7.16 -10.11
N GLY A 93 -11.96 -8.02 -10.67
CA GLY A 93 -12.36 -9.00 -11.67
C GLY A 93 -13.41 -10.00 -11.16
N PHE A 94 -13.25 -10.48 -9.91
CA PHE A 94 -14.22 -11.36 -9.26
C PHE A 94 -15.55 -10.65 -8.97
N ASP A 95 -15.50 -9.39 -8.53
CA ASP A 95 -16.70 -8.61 -8.24
C ASP A 95 -17.49 -8.28 -9.51
N VAL A 96 -16.80 -7.93 -10.61
CA VAL A 96 -17.45 -7.74 -11.92
C VAL A 96 -18.14 -9.03 -12.35
N LEU A 97 -17.52 -10.19 -12.18
CA LEU A 97 -18.15 -11.47 -12.48
C LEU A 97 -19.42 -11.69 -11.65
N ILE A 98 -19.37 -11.41 -10.34
CA ILE A 98 -20.53 -11.51 -9.44
C ILE A 98 -21.63 -10.54 -9.88
N LEU A 99 -21.30 -9.29 -10.20
CA LEU A 99 -22.27 -8.30 -10.68
C LEU A 99 -22.94 -8.74 -11.98
N LEU A 100 -22.19 -9.31 -12.93
CA LEU A 100 -22.76 -9.85 -14.16
C LEU A 100 -23.77 -10.97 -13.90
N LEU A 101 -23.50 -11.84 -12.93
CA LEU A 101 -24.46 -12.89 -12.52
C LEU A 101 -25.69 -12.29 -11.84
N GLN A 102 -25.56 -11.20 -11.12
CA GLN A 102 -26.66 -10.53 -10.41
C GLN A 102 -27.59 -9.73 -11.33
N ILE A 103 -27.15 -9.33 -12.53
CA ILE A 103 -27.98 -8.55 -13.48
C ILE A 103 -29.33 -9.21 -13.76
N SER A 104 -29.38 -10.55 -13.79
CA SER A 104 -30.59 -11.31 -14.08
C SER A 104 -31.56 -11.42 -12.90
N ILE A 105 -31.13 -11.10 -11.69
CA ILE A 105 -31.85 -11.35 -10.42
C ILE A 105 -32.22 -10.05 -9.72
N SER A 106 -31.38 -9.02 -9.87
CA SER A 106 -31.46 -7.75 -9.13
C SER A 106 -32.11 -6.65 -10.00
N ASP A 107 -32.71 -5.66 -9.33
CA ASP A 107 -33.19 -4.46 -10.00
C ASP A 107 -32.05 -3.67 -10.64
N ARG A 108 -32.31 -3.05 -11.78
CA ARG A 108 -31.35 -2.25 -12.53
C ARG A 108 -30.68 -1.18 -11.66
N GLN A 109 -31.43 -0.53 -10.77
CA GLN A 109 -30.92 0.49 -9.87
C GLN A 109 -29.94 -0.10 -8.84
N GLN A 110 -30.23 -1.28 -8.30
CA GLN A 110 -29.35 -1.98 -7.37
C GLN A 110 -28.04 -2.39 -8.05
N VAL A 111 -28.10 -2.85 -9.31
CA VAL A 111 -26.88 -3.18 -10.09
C VAL A 111 -26.01 -1.94 -10.31
N LEU A 112 -26.61 -0.77 -10.61
CA LEU A 112 -25.85 0.47 -10.78
C LEU A 112 -25.16 0.91 -9.48
N TYR A 113 -25.86 0.82 -8.34
CA TYR A 113 -25.24 1.08 -7.03
C TYR A 113 -24.14 0.06 -6.70
N GLY A 114 -24.34 -1.22 -7.08
CA GLY A 114 -23.30 -2.24 -6.95
C GLY A 114 -22.04 -1.92 -7.74
N ILE A 115 -22.19 -1.48 -8.99
CA ILE A 115 -21.04 -1.05 -9.83
C ILE A 115 -20.33 0.14 -9.17
N LEU A 116 -21.07 1.14 -8.72
CA LEU A 116 -20.52 2.30 -8.04
C LEU A 116 -19.77 1.90 -6.76
N LEU A 117 -20.36 1.01 -5.96
CA LEU A 117 -19.74 0.46 -4.75
C LEU A 117 -18.41 -0.21 -5.06
N VAL A 118 -18.40 -1.11 -6.05
CA VAL A 118 -17.20 -1.84 -6.47
C VAL A 118 -16.11 -0.88 -6.94
N CYS A 119 -16.44 0.14 -7.72
CA CYS A 119 -15.47 1.16 -8.15
C CYS A 119 -14.83 1.90 -6.97
N ILE A 120 -15.64 2.37 -6.03
CA ILE A 120 -15.18 3.14 -4.86
C ILE A 120 -14.32 2.28 -3.95
N TYR A 121 -14.80 1.09 -3.61
CA TYR A 121 -14.06 0.24 -2.68
C TYR A 121 -12.76 -0.29 -3.28
N SER A 122 -12.75 -0.65 -4.58
CA SER A 122 -11.54 -1.10 -5.27
C SER A 122 -10.48 0.01 -5.33
N TYR A 123 -10.89 1.26 -5.61
CA TYR A 123 -9.99 2.41 -5.59
C TYR A 123 -9.40 2.64 -4.20
N THR A 124 -10.25 2.61 -3.16
CA THR A 124 -9.82 2.79 -1.77
C THR A 124 -8.86 1.69 -1.34
N LEU A 125 -9.18 0.45 -1.66
CA LEU A 125 -8.37 -0.72 -1.41
C LEU A 125 -6.99 -0.60 -2.07
N GLU A 126 -6.94 -0.25 -3.36
CA GLU A 126 -5.69 -0.09 -4.09
C GLU A 126 -4.80 0.97 -3.45
N LYS A 127 -5.36 2.14 -3.12
CA LYS A 127 -4.63 3.21 -2.44
C LYS A 127 -4.03 2.74 -1.12
N LEU A 128 -4.79 1.99 -0.32
CA LEU A 128 -4.30 1.44 0.94
C LEU A 128 -3.24 0.37 0.74
N LEU A 129 -3.42 -0.58 -0.19
CA LEU A 129 -2.44 -1.64 -0.45
C LEU A 129 -1.09 -1.09 -0.92
N VAL A 130 -1.09 0.04 -1.62
CA VAL A 130 0.13 0.75 -2.08
C VAL A 130 0.67 1.68 -0.99
N ALA A 131 -0.21 2.21 -0.11
CA ALA A 131 0.20 3.10 0.97
C ALA A 131 1.22 2.42 1.90
N GLY A 132 2.33 3.08 2.14
CA GLY A 132 3.43 2.57 2.98
C GLY A 132 4.39 1.59 2.29
N LYS A 133 4.09 1.12 1.08
CA LYS A 133 5.02 0.32 0.26
C LYS A 133 5.83 1.15 -0.72
N SER A 134 5.40 2.37 -1.01
CA SER A 134 6.10 3.27 -1.91
C SER A 134 7.50 3.58 -1.36
N LYS A 135 8.50 3.31 -2.17
CA LYS A 135 9.87 3.72 -1.95
C LYS A 135 10.14 4.98 -2.72
N VAL A 136 11.04 5.78 -2.16
CA VAL A 136 11.45 7.03 -2.79
C VAL A 136 12.95 6.96 -3.03
N GLN A 137 13.34 7.26 -4.24
CA GLN A 137 14.73 7.48 -4.61
C GLN A 137 15.05 8.94 -4.38
N ILE A 138 16.13 9.20 -3.68
CA ILE A 138 16.68 10.54 -3.47
C ILE A 138 18.04 10.58 -4.15
N LYS A 139 18.24 11.57 -5.02
CA LYS A 139 19.55 11.93 -5.54
C LYS A 139 19.95 13.26 -4.97
N ILE A 140 21.13 13.35 -4.36
CA ILE A 140 21.64 14.55 -3.71
C ILE A 140 22.97 14.89 -4.36
N ILE A 141 23.11 16.12 -4.82
CA ILE A 141 24.35 16.67 -5.36
C ILE A 141 24.74 17.83 -4.45
N SER A 142 25.90 17.72 -3.80
CA SER A 142 26.39 18.69 -2.82
C SER A 142 27.91 18.61 -2.74
N GLU A 143 28.55 19.74 -2.43
CA GLU A 143 29.97 19.77 -2.14
C GLU A 143 30.30 19.07 -0.81
N LYS A 144 29.31 19.00 0.12
CA LYS A 144 29.42 18.31 1.41
C LYS A 144 28.92 16.86 1.37
N TYR A 145 29.06 16.20 0.22
CA TYR A 145 28.51 14.86 0.00
C TYR A 145 29.04 13.82 1.01
N GLU A 146 30.29 13.93 1.50
CA GLU A 146 30.85 12.98 2.46
C GLU A 146 30.11 13.02 3.81
N GLU A 147 29.83 14.22 4.32
CA GLU A 147 29.10 14.42 5.56
C GLU A 147 27.65 13.93 5.43
N ILE A 148 26.97 14.30 4.35
CA ILE A 148 25.61 13.87 4.05
C ILE A 148 25.55 12.34 3.94
N ASN A 149 26.49 11.73 3.21
CA ASN A 149 26.57 10.28 3.04
C ASN A 149 26.77 9.56 4.38
N LYS A 150 27.65 10.06 5.24
CA LYS A 150 27.89 9.53 6.57
C LYS A 150 26.63 9.61 7.44
N GLN A 151 25.91 10.73 7.41
CA GLN A 151 24.68 10.92 8.18
C GLN A 151 23.57 9.96 7.71
N ILE A 152 23.40 9.80 6.40
CA ILE A 152 22.42 8.85 5.84
C ILE A 152 22.74 7.42 6.31
N ALA A 153 23.99 7.02 6.27
CA ALA A 153 24.39 5.68 6.67
C ALA A 153 24.24 5.44 8.17
N THR A 154 24.59 6.42 9.03
CA THR A 154 24.62 6.25 10.49
C THR A 154 23.27 6.50 11.15
N GLN A 155 22.53 7.53 10.76
CA GLN A 155 21.24 7.87 11.39
C GLN A 155 20.06 7.06 10.83
N PHE A 156 20.05 6.84 9.51
CA PHE A 156 18.93 6.19 8.86
C PHE A 156 19.18 4.72 8.53
N ASP A 157 20.42 4.24 8.74
CA ASP A 157 20.82 2.86 8.40
C ASP A 157 20.44 2.51 6.95
N ARG A 158 20.71 3.44 6.00
CA ARG A 158 20.40 3.30 4.58
C ARG A 158 21.66 3.22 3.75
N GLY A 159 21.63 2.25 2.81
CA GLY A 159 22.67 2.14 1.80
C GLY A 159 22.63 3.31 0.82
N THR A 160 23.80 3.78 0.44
CA THR A 160 23.98 4.84 -0.54
C THR A 160 24.85 4.33 -1.69
N THR A 161 24.73 4.96 -2.85
CA THR A 161 25.61 4.76 -3.98
C THR A 161 26.12 6.11 -4.44
N LEU A 162 27.42 6.25 -4.58
CA LEU A 162 28.04 7.47 -5.07
C LEU A 162 28.27 7.34 -6.58
N PHE A 163 27.94 8.42 -7.30
CA PHE A 163 28.19 8.57 -8.73
C PHE A 163 29.07 9.79 -8.94
N GLU A 164 30.10 9.64 -9.76
CA GLU A 164 30.86 10.78 -10.27
C GLU A 164 29.99 11.55 -11.25
N VAL A 165 29.85 12.85 -11.04
CA VAL A 165 29.05 13.74 -11.87
C VAL A 165 29.84 15.01 -12.18
N GLU A 166 29.68 15.53 -13.39
CA GLU A 166 30.25 16.80 -13.81
C GLU A 166 29.12 17.84 -13.95
N GLY A 167 29.30 19.00 -13.33
CA GLY A 167 28.36 20.11 -13.46
C GLY A 167 28.35 20.62 -14.91
N GLY A 168 27.19 20.54 -15.58
CA GLY A 168 27.08 20.92 -17.01
C GLY A 168 27.48 22.38 -17.31
N TYR A 169 27.25 23.29 -16.37
CA TYR A 169 27.60 24.69 -16.51
C TYR A 169 28.98 25.02 -15.92
N THR A 170 29.26 24.54 -14.71
CA THR A 170 30.49 24.86 -13.96
C THR A 170 31.67 23.99 -14.32
N ARG A 171 31.45 22.85 -15.02
CA ARG A 171 32.44 21.82 -15.31
C ARG A 171 33.17 21.27 -14.07
N LYS A 172 32.56 21.46 -12.90
CA LYS A 172 33.09 20.98 -11.63
C LYS A 172 32.76 19.52 -11.45
N GLU A 173 33.76 18.71 -11.17
CA GLU A 173 33.59 17.31 -10.79
C GLU A 173 33.15 17.21 -9.33
N MET A 174 32.16 16.39 -9.05
CA MET A 174 31.63 16.16 -7.71
C MET A 174 30.98 14.78 -7.62
N TYR A 175 30.49 14.39 -6.46
CA TYR A 175 29.75 13.13 -6.28
C TYR A 175 28.27 13.39 -6.02
N ALA A 176 27.42 12.62 -6.70
CA ALA A 176 26.00 12.54 -6.40
C ALA A 176 25.74 11.30 -5.54
N ILE A 177 24.99 11.48 -4.46
CA ILE A 177 24.52 10.42 -3.58
C ILE A 177 23.17 9.93 -4.10
N LEU A 178 23.05 8.63 -4.34
CA LEU A 178 21.77 7.96 -4.59
C LEU A 178 21.42 7.11 -3.37
N THR A 179 20.24 7.31 -2.81
CA THR A 179 19.69 6.44 -1.78
C THR A 179 18.21 6.14 -2.05
N VAL A 180 17.72 5.01 -1.55
CA VAL A 180 16.32 4.62 -1.63
C VAL A 180 15.79 4.40 -0.22
N VAL A 181 14.74 5.14 0.12
CA VAL A 181 14.20 5.21 1.47
C VAL A 181 12.68 5.02 1.49
N ASN A 182 12.11 4.89 2.67
CA ASN A 182 10.66 4.92 2.82
C ASN A 182 10.14 6.35 2.73
N GLN A 183 8.89 6.53 2.32
CA GLN A 183 8.26 7.84 2.27
C GLN A 183 8.30 8.59 3.63
N ARG A 184 8.28 7.86 4.75
CA ARG A 184 8.33 8.45 6.10
C ARG A 184 9.71 9.03 6.45
N GLU A 185 10.78 8.50 5.88
CA GLU A 185 12.16 8.93 6.12
C GLU A 185 12.56 10.11 5.24
N LEU A 186 11.82 10.33 4.14
CA LEU A 186 12.11 11.38 3.17
C LEU A 186 12.20 12.77 3.81
N PHE A 187 11.24 13.11 4.67
CA PHE A 187 11.18 14.42 5.30
C PHE A 187 12.42 14.68 6.18
N ALA A 188 12.73 13.71 7.06
CA ALA A 188 13.88 13.83 7.96
C ALA A 188 15.23 13.88 7.23
N ILE A 189 15.36 13.11 6.13
CA ILE A 189 16.57 13.17 5.30
C ILE A 189 16.68 14.51 4.59
N ASN A 190 15.56 15.05 4.07
CA ASN A 190 15.57 16.35 3.42
C ASN A 190 15.95 17.48 4.38
N GLU A 191 15.41 17.48 5.61
CA GLU A 191 15.79 18.45 6.65
C GLU A 191 17.28 18.34 6.97
N MET A 192 17.78 17.13 7.24
CA MET A 192 19.19 16.90 7.55
C MET A 192 20.11 17.39 6.42
N VAL A 193 19.76 17.15 5.16
CA VAL A 193 20.54 17.62 4.00
C VAL A 193 20.56 19.13 3.94
N GLN A 194 19.41 19.79 4.13
CA GLN A 194 19.27 21.25 4.11
C GLN A 194 20.02 21.92 5.29
N GLU A 195 20.12 21.27 6.45
CA GLU A 195 20.93 21.74 7.58
C GLU A 195 22.42 21.67 7.29
N ILE A 196 22.90 20.62 6.62
CA ILE A 196 24.31 20.46 6.27
C ILE A 196 24.70 21.37 5.12
N ASP A 197 23.89 21.40 4.07
CA ASP A 197 24.14 22.21 2.86
C ASP A 197 22.81 22.76 2.32
N PRO A 198 22.51 24.04 2.62
CA PRO A 198 21.31 24.71 2.10
C PRO A 198 21.26 24.82 0.57
N ASP A 199 22.43 24.77 -0.08
CA ASP A 199 22.54 24.88 -1.55
C ASP A 199 22.55 23.52 -2.24
N ALA A 200 22.38 22.40 -1.49
CA ALA A 200 22.33 21.08 -2.03
C ALA A 200 21.19 20.91 -3.04
N PHE A 201 21.50 20.32 -4.20
CA PHE A 201 20.48 19.98 -5.20
C PHE A 201 19.92 18.60 -4.91
N ILE A 202 18.61 18.53 -4.63
CA ILE A 202 17.92 17.30 -4.25
C ILE A 202 16.88 16.96 -5.30
N MET A 203 16.97 15.75 -5.88
CA MET A 203 15.94 15.19 -6.76
C MET A 203 15.24 14.03 -6.06
N ILE A 204 13.90 14.05 -6.05
CA ILE A 204 13.05 13.05 -5.42
C ILE A 204 12.24 12.36 -6.51
N GLY A 205 12.33 11.04 -6.58
CA GLY A 205 11.56 10.23 -7.53
C GLY A 205 10.86 9.07 -6.84
N GLN A 206 9.63 8.79 -7.21
CA GLN A 206 8.94 7.57 -6.75
C GLN A 206 9.49 6.34 -7.47
N VAL A 207 9.75 5.29 -6.71
CA VAL A 207 10.25 4.02 -7.24
C VAL A 207 9.15 2.97 -7.11
N LYS A 208 8.74 2.39 -8.23
CA LYS A 208 7.69 1.36 -8.25
C LYS A 208 8.15 0.06 -7.58
N GLU A 209 9.40 -0.31 -7.78
CA GLU A 209 9.95 -1.55 -7.25
C GLU A 209 11.45 -1.42 -6.99
N VAL A 210 11.91 -1.94 -5.86
CA VAL A 210 13.34 -2.05 -5.52
C VAL A 210 13.62 -3.48 -5.08
N ARG A 211 14.62 -4.10 -5.70
CA ARG A 211 15.10 -5.43 -5.33
C ARG A 211 16.58 -5.37 -4.97
N GLY A 212 16.97 -6.07 -3.94
CA GLY A 212 18.37 -6.16 -3.55
C GLY A 212 18.58 -6.27 -2.05
N ARG A 213 19.85 -6.12 -1.61
CA ARG A 213 20.24 -6.13 -0.19
C ARG A 213 19.60 -4.94 0.54
N GLY A 214 19.05 -5.20 1.72
CA GLY A 214 18.34 -4.19 2.52
C GLY A 214 16.88 -3.95 2.12
N PHE A 215 16.38 -4.56 1.01
CA PHE A 215 14.99 -4.45 0.55
C PHE A 215 14.31 -5.81 0.45
N THR A 216 14.81 -6.69 -0.42
CA THR A 216 14.27 -8.04 -0.63
C THR A 216 15.17 -9.14 -0.04
N LYS A 217 16.42 -8.83 0.23
CA LYS A 217 17.39 -9.71 0.90
C LYS A 217 17.86 -9.07 2.20
N GLY A 218 18.13 -9.90 3.21
CA GLY A 218 18.64 -9.43 4.50
C GLY A 218 19.93 -8.61 4.34
N LYS A 219 20.12 -7.62 5.21
CA LYS A 219 21.36 -6.84 5.31
C LYS A 219 22.45 -7.75 5.90
N LYS A 220 23.28 -8.34 5.05
CA LYS A 220 24.60 -8.88 5.46
C LYS A 220 25.65 -8.01 4.77
N TYR A 221 26.25 -7.12 5.53
CA TYR A 221 27.50 -6.47 5.16
C TYR A 221 28.61 -7.36 5.74
N GLU A 222 29.38 -8.01 4.89
CA GLU A 222 30.65 -8.63 5.24
C GLU A 222 31.69 -7.53 5.37
#